data_1e161cd015f56476e443cfbf26003014
#
_entry.id   1e161cd015f56476e443cfbf26003014
#
_cell.length_a   1.000
_cell.length_b   1.000
_cell.length_c   1.000
_cell.angle_alpha   90.00
_cell.angle_beta   90.00
_cell.angle_gamma   90.00
#
_symmetry.space_group_name_H-M   'P 1'
#
loop_
_entity.id
_entity.type
_entity.pdbx_description
1 polymer ?
#
loop_
_entity_poly.entity_id
_entity_poly.type
_entity_poly.pdbx_seq_one_letter_code
_entity_poly.pdbx_strand_id
1 'polypeptide(L)'
;MVENCEYLEYCGECKYEKSDKPCLRRPSFHRQLIASRLPSYQWANAKLIPDDIDIPVYDRLAEIADTIVDRVQTPGSKNLVICGANMGNGKTSWAVKLLKYYLHAIAWSAYLDEYPHGAFVLTSQYIMDAKAFDVADSCHKRYIEVREAADKADFTVWDDIGSAEYTRYDYINLLVPIERRIFAGKFNVFTTNFTEYDNRMISRLGDRLANRIWQTSEIIELRGEGARC
;
A
#
# COMPACT_ATOMS: atom_id res chain seq x y z
N MET A 1 21.00 -20.65 -13.35
CA MET A 1 21.06 -19.67 -12.22
C MET A 1 19.86 -18.72 -12.14
N VAL A 2 18.93 -18.80 -13.07
CA VAL A 2 17.74 -17.91 -13.12
C VAL A 2 16.50 -18.56 -12.51
N GLU A 3 16.43 -19.90 -12.47
CA GLU A 3 15.32 -20.67 -11.88
C GLU A 3 15.03 -20.32 -10.41
N ASN A 4 15.99 -19.69 -9.71
CA ASN A 4 15.87 -19.25 -8.32
C ASN A 4 15.82 -17.72 -8.15
N CYS A 5 15.48 -16.96 -9.20
CA CYS A 5 15.34 -15.51 -9.08
C CYS A 5 14.00 -15.18 -8.42
N GLU A 6 14.04 -14.61 -7.22
CA GLU A 6 12.86 -14.17 -6.46
C GLU A 6 11.98 -13.14 -7.18
N TYR A 7 12.50 -12.56 -8.29
CA TYR A 7 11.79 -11.57 -9.10
C TYR A 7 11.24 -12.14 -10.41
N LEU A 8 11.37 -13.45 -10.63
CA LEU A 8 10.96 -14.09 -11.90
C LEU A 8 9.46 -13.94 -12.15
N GLU A 9 8.63 -14.02 -11.09
CA GLU A 9 7.18 -13.82 -11.18
C GLU A 9 6.78 -12.45 -11.74
N TYR A 10 7.62 -11.40 -11.50
CA TYR A 10 7.38 -10.05 -11.99
C TYR A 10 8.00 -9.79 -13.36
N CYS A 11 9.02 -10.56 -13.75
CA CYS A 11 9.73 -10.39 -15.00
C CYS A 11 9.13 -11.23 -16.13
N GLY A 12 8.37 -12.29 -15.80
CA GLY A 12 7.95 -13.33 -16.73
C GLY A 12 9.17 -14.11 -17.24
N GLU A 13 9.89 -13.55 -18.20
CA GLU A 13 11.15 -14.09 -18.72
C GLU A 13 12.35 -13.23 -18.33
N CYS A 14 13.43 -13.86 -17.90
CA CYS A 14 14.66 -13.15 -17.55
C CYS A 14 15.49 -12.79 -18.79
N LYS A 15 15.53 -11.51 -19.13
CA LYS A 15 16.35 -11.00 -20.25
C LYS A 15 17.87 -11.09 -19.99
N TYR A 16 18.28 -11.36 -18.76
CA TYR A 16 19.69 -11.43 -18.32
C TYR A 16 20.17 -12.86 -18.04
N GLU A 17 19.34 -13.87 -18.34
CA GLU A 17 19.68 -15.27 -18.08
C GLU A 17 20.98 -15.72 -18.73
N LYS A 18 21.25 -15.23 -19.95
CA LYS A 18 22.44 -15.55 -20.76
C LYS A 18 23.42 -14.38 -20.85
N SER A 19 23.28 -13.38 -19.97
CA SER A 19 24.10 -12.17 -20.01
C SER A 19 25.11 -12.17 -18.89
N ASP A 20 26.37 -11.82 -19.19
CA ASP A 20 27.43 -11.57 -18.20
C ASP A 20 27.22 -10.24 -17.44
N LYS A 21 26.21 -9.44 -17.83
CA LYS A 21 25.90 -8.17 -17.20
C LYS A 21 24.98 -8.38 -16.01
N PRO A 22 25.21 -7.69 -14.88
CA PRO A 22 24.30 -7.76 -13.73
C PRO A 22 22.92 -7.17 -14.08
N CYS A 23 21.87 -7.80 -13.58
CA CYS A 23 20.52 -7.26 -13.67
C CYS A 23 20.38 -6.04 -12.76
N LEU A 24 20.29 -4.83 -13.33
CA LEU A 24 20.14 -3.58 -12.58
C LEU A 24 18.72 -3.40 -12.01
N ARG A 25 17.73 -4.09 -12.55
CA ARG A 25 16.34 -4.05 -12.08
C ARG A 25 16.22 -4.57 -10.64
N ARG A 26 16.90 -5.68 -10.34
CA ARG A 26 16.88 -6.31 -9.02
C ARG A 26 17.34 -5.39 -7.89
N PRO A 27 18.53 -4.77 -7.93
CA PRO A 27 18.96 -3.86 -6.87
C PRO A 27 18.10 -2.60 -6.78
N SER A 28 17.58 -2.08 -7.90
CA SER A 28 16.67 -0.94 -7.89
C SER A 28 15.35 -1.28 -7.18
N PHE A 29 14.71 -2.37 -7.58
CA PHE A 29 13.48 -2.84 -6.94
C PHE A 29 13.68 -3.09 -5.44
N HIS A 30 14.77 -3.77 -5.06
CA HIS A 30 15.07 -4.05 -3.65
C HIS A 30 15.26 -2.77 -2.82
N ARG A 31 15.98 -1.78 -3.37
CA ARG A 31 16.14 -0.47 -2.72
C ARG A 31 14.80 0.23 -2.53
N GLN A 32 13.94 0.27 -3.56
CA GLN A 32 12.62 0.87 -3.48
C GLN A 32 11.71 0.13 -2.49
N LEU A 33 11.81 -1.19 -2.43
CA LEU A 33 11.06 -2.01 -1.47
C LEU A 33 11.46 -1.71 -0.02
N ILE A 34 12.77 -1.57 0.26
CA ILE A 34 13.26 -1.14 1.58
C ILE A 34 12.79 0.28 1.90
N ALA A 35 12.92 1.20 0.95
CA ALA A 35 12.51 2.59 1.12
C ALA A 35 11.00 2.74 1.35
N SER A 36 10.19 1.81 0.86
CA SER A 36 8.74 1.79 1.05
C SER A 36 8.28 1.48 2.49
N ARG A 37 9.20 1.08 3.37
CA ARG A 37 8.93 0.82 4.79
C ARG A 37 7.93 -0.29 5.08
N LEU A 38 7.89 -1.33 4.25
CA LEU A 38 7.10 -2.54 4.54
C LEU A 38 7.55 -3.16 5.88
N PRO A 39 6.64 -3.38 6.83
CA PRO A 39 7.01 -3.81 8.19
C PRO A 39 7.53 -5.24 8.27
N SER A 40 7.19 -6.10 7.33
CA SER A 40 7.65 -7.50 7.28
C SER A 40 7.68 -8.02 5.86
N TYR A 41 8.78 -8.72 5.53
CA TYR A 41 8.94 -9.40 4.23
C TYR A 41 7.93 -10.53 4.02
N GLN A 42 7.42 -11.14 5.09
CA GLN A 42 6.46 -12.24 5.02
C GLN A 42 5.12 -11.82 4.37
N TRP A 43 4.66 -10.60 4.63
CA TRP A 43 3.42 -10.09 4.00
C TRP A 43 3.58 -9.85 2.51
N ALA A 44 4.81 -9.55 2.09
CA ALA A 44 5.13 -9.31 0.69
C ALA A 44 5.04 -10.58 -0.17
N ASN A 45 5.08 -11.77 0.45
CA ASN A 45 5.09 -13.07 -0.22
C ASN A 45 3.90 -13.95 0.18
N ALA A 46 2.87 -13.38 0.82
CA ALA A 46 1.68 -14.13 1.19
C ALA A 46 0.99 -14.70 -0.06
N LYS A 47 0.74 -16.02 -0.03
CA LYS A 47 -0.04 -16.69 -1.08
C LYS A 47 -1.49 -16.24 -0.93
N LEU A 48 -2.01 -15.62 -1.97
CA LEU A 48 -3.39 -15.16 -2.01
C LEU A 48 -4.26 -16.28 -2.59
N ILE A 49 -5.09 -16.86 -1.74
CA ILE A 49 -6.07 -17.89 -2.13
C ILE A 49 -7.45 -17.24 -1.95
N PRO A 50 -8.20 -17.01 -3.05
CA PRO A 50 -9.55 -16.47 -2.93
C PRO A 50 -10.50 -17.49 -2.33
N ASP A 51 -11.46 -17.02 -1.56
CA ASP A 51 -12.71 -17.72 -1.35
C ASP A 51 -13.52 -17.65 -2.65
N ASP A 52 -14.37 -18.64 -2.94
CA ASP A 52 -15.13 -18.70 -4.19
C ASP A 52 -15.96 -17.42 -4.45
N ILE A 53 -16.49 -16.81 -3.38
CA ILE A 53 -17.23 -15.55 -3.47
C ILE A 53 -16.36 -14.36 -3.90
N ASP A 54 -15.07 -14.42 -3.65
CA ASP A 54 -14.13 -13.34 -3.94
C ASP A 54 -13.36 -13.53 -5.27
N ILE A 55 -13.57 -14.64 -6.00
CA ILE A 55 -12.89 -14.88 -7.28
C ILE A 55 -13.04 -13.69 -8.24
N PRO A 56 -14.25 -13.13 -8.50
CA PRO A 56 -14.39 -11.99 -9.40
C PRO A 56 -13.67 -10.73 -8.90
N VAL A 57 -13.58 -10.59 -7.57
CA VAL A 57 -12.89 -9.45 -6.93
C VAL A 57 -11.37 -9.59 -7.09
N TYR A 58 -10.86 -10.80 -6.98
CA TYR A 58 -9.43 -11.10 -7.22
C TYR A 58 -9.06 -10.88 -8.68
N ASP A 59 -9.92 -11.26 -9.63
CA ASP A 59 -9.73 -10.98 -11.06
C ASP A 59 -9.67 -9.47 -11.30
N ARG A 60 -10.58 -8.70 -10.68
CA ARG A 60 -10.55 -7.24 -10.75
C ARG A 60 -9.28 -6.64 -10.16
N LEU A 61 -8.79 -7.15 -9.04
CA LEU A 61 -7.53 -6.71 -8.44
C LEU A 61 -6.31 -7.08 -9.31
N ALA A 62 -6.36 -8.19 -10.03
CA ALA A 62 -5.33 -8.55 -11.01
C ALA A 62 -5.33 -7.57 -12.19
N GLU A 63 -6.48 -7.21 -12.76
CA GLU A 63 -6.60 -6.18 -13.80
C GLU A 63 -6.05 -4.82 -13.33
N ILE A 64 -6.31 -4.45 -12.07
CA ILE A 64 -5.75 -3.25 -11.46
C ILE A 64 -4.23 -3.34 -11.36
N ALA A 65 -3.68 -4.51 -11.00
CA ALA A 65 -2.24 -4.74 -10.93
C ALA A 65 -1.58 -4.55 -12.30
N ASP A 66 -2.19 -5.05 -13.37
CA ASP A 66 -1.68 -4.91 -14.74
C ASP A 66 -1.66 -3.46 -15.22
N THR A 67 -2.58 -2.62 -14.73
CA THR A 67 -2.70 -1.20 -15.10
C THR A 67 -2.18 -0.25 -14.02
N ILE A 68 -1.49 -0.75 -13.00
CA ILE A 68 -1.14 0.04 -11.81
C ILE A 68 -0.23 1.24 -12.11
N VAL A 69 0.69 1.11 -13.06
CA VAL A 69 1.58 2.20 -13.45
C VAL A 69 0.80 3.36 -14.05
N ASP A 70 -0.11 3.06 -14.97
CA ASP A 70 -0.94 4.07 -15.62
C ASP A 70 -1.84 4.77 -14.60
N ARG A 71 -2.42 4.01 -13.67
CA ARG A 71 -3.23 4.58 -12.58
C ARG A 71 -2.42 5.53 -11.70
N VAL A 72 -1.22 5.16 -11.31
CA VAL A 72 -0.35 5.98 -10.44
C VAL A 72 0.14 7.22 -11.18
N GLN A 73 0.45 7.10 -12.46
CA GLN A 73 1.01 8.20 -13.27
C GLN A 73 -0.06 9.14 -13.85
N THR A 74 -1.34 8.75 -13.84
CA THR A 74 -2.43 9.60 -14.35
C THR A 74 -2.96 10.49 -13.22
N PRO A 75 -2.73 11.81 -13.27
CA PRO A 75 -3.24 12.73 -12.25
C PRO A 75 -4.77 12.66 -12.14
N GLY A 76 -5.27 12.56 -10.92
CA GLY A 76 -6.71 12.47 -10.67
C GLY A 76 -7.33 11.08 -10.88
N SER A 77 -6.52 10.05 -11.12
CA SER A 77 -6.99 8.66 -11.03
C SER A 77 -7.62 8.40 -9.68
N LYS A 78 -8.69 7.59 -9.67
CA LYS A 78 -9.31 7.18 -8.41
C LYS A 78 -8.31 6.38 -7.56
N ASN A 79 -8.23 6.74 -6.29
CA ASN A 79 -7.61 5.93 -5.27
C ASN A 79 -8.29 4.55 -5.18
N LEU A 80 -7.79 3.66 -4.33
CA LEU A 80 -8.38 2.35 -4.13
C LEU A 80 -8.69 2.14 -2.65
N VAL A 81 -9.88 1.65 -2.33
CA VAL A 81 -10.23 1.11 -1.01
C VAL A 81 -10.42 -0.39 -1.14
N ILE A 82 -9.61 -1.17 -0.45
CA ILE A 82 -9.79 -2.61 -0.30
C ILE A 82 -10.39 -2.85 1.08
N CYS A 83 -11.67 -3.19 1.12
CA CYS A 83 -12.42 -3.30 2.37
C CYS A 83 -13.04 -4.69 2.54
N GLY A 84 -13.61 -4.94 3.73
CA GLY A 84 -14.33 -6.17 4.04
C GLY A 84 -14.28 -6.50 5.52
N ALA A 85 -15.41 -6.94 6.09
CA ALA A 85 -15.58 -7.15 7.53
C ALA A 85 -14.71 -8.28 8.08
N ASN A 86 -14.40 -9.30 7.27
CA ASN A 86 -13.68 -10.48 7.70
C ASN A 86 -12.18 -10.24 7.78
N MET A 87 -11.56 -10.68 8.88
CA MET A 87 -10.12 -10.63 9.05
C MET A 87 -9.45 -11.78 8.28
N GLY A 88 -8.26 -11.50 7.68
CA GLY A 88 -7.50 -12.54 6.99
C GLY A 88 -7.91 -12.82 5.54
N ASN A 89 -8.88 -12.08 4.99
CA ASN A 89 -9.36 -12.23 3.61
C ASN A 89 -8.45 -11.60 2.53
N GLY A 90 -7.23 -11.17 2.89
CA GLY A 90 -6.22 -10.75 1.93
C GLY A 90 -6.13 -9.26 1.62
N LYS A 91 -6.88 -8.37 2.28
CA LYS A 91 -6.83 -6.90 2.05
C LYS A 91 -5.41 -6.33 2.05
N THR A 92 -4.70 -6.50 3.15
CA THR A 92 -3.30 -6.03 3.29
C THR A 92 -2.38 -6.71 2.28
N SER A 93 -2.55 -8.02 2.06
CA SER A 93 -1.72 -8.76 1.09
C SER A 93 -1.90 -8.25 -0.33
N TRP A 94 -3.13 -7.92 -0.74
CA TRP A 94 -3.39 -7.30 -2.03
C TRP A 94 -2.80 -5.89 -2.13
N ALA A 95 -2.95 -5.06 -1.10
CA ALA A 95 -2.35 -3.73 -1.09
C ALA A 95 -0.82 -3.79 -1.24
N VAL A 96 -0.18 -4.72 -0.54
CA VAL A 96 1.27 -4.99 -0.66
C VAL A 96 1.62 -5.51 -2.05
N LYS A 97 0.83 -6.42 -2.61
CA LYS A 97 1.03 -6.96 -3.96
C LYS A 97 0.98 -5.86 -5.02
N LEU A 98 -0.02 -4.99 -4.97
CA LEU A 98 -0.15 -3.84 -5.87
C LEU A 98 1.05 -2.89 -5.76
N LEU A 99 1.49 -2.58 -4.54
CA LEU A 99 2.69 -1.77 -4.31
C LEU A 99 3.94 -2.42 -4.92
N LYS A 100 4.12 -3.73 -4.73
CA LYS A 100 5.25 -4.48 -5.31
C LYS A 100 5.20 -4.48 -6.84
N TYR A 101 4.05 -4.70 -7.45
CA TYR A 101 3.88 -4.63 -8.91
C TYR A 101 4.27 -3.26 -9.46
N TYR A 102 3.80 -2.19 -8.81
CA TYR A 102 4.18 -0.83 -9.17
C TYR A 102 5.70 -0.61 -9.09
N LEU A 103 6.31 -0.89 -7.93
CA LEU A 103 7.74 -0.69 -7.72
C LEU A 103 8.60 -1.54 -8.68
N HIS A 104 8.15 -2.75 -9.00
CA HIS A 104 8.81 -3.60 -9.97
C HIS A 104 8.74 -3.02 -11.38
N ALA A 105 7.58 -2.54 -11.79
CA ALA A 105 7.37 -1.98 -13.13
C ALA A 105 8.24 -0.74 -13.38
N ILE A 106 8.38 0.14 -12.36
CA ILE A 106 9.20 1.36 -12.45
C ILE A 106 10.69 1.14 -12.13
N ALA A 107 11.11 -0.07 -11.78
CA ALA A 107 12.47 -0.34 -11.29
C ALA A 107 13.59 0.11 -12.25
N TRP A 108 13.32 0.22 -13.55
CA TRP A 108 14.28 0.74 -14.52
C TRP A 108 14.33 2.27 -14.55
N SER A 109 13.18 2.92 -14.53
CA SER A 109 13.12 4.40 -14.53
C SER A 109 13.57 4.99 -13.20
N ALA A 110 13.25 4.31 -12.09
CA ALA A 110 13.62 4.72 -10.73
C ALA A 110 15.06 4.29 -10.32
N TYR A 111 15.88 3.81 -11.23
CA TYR A 111 17.21 3.27 -10.89
C TYR A 111 18.13 4.30 -10.23
N LEU A 112 18.08 5.55 -10.67
CA LEU A 112 18.91 6.64 -10.15
C LEU A 112 18.21 7.48 -9.08
N ASP A 113 16.94 7.23 -8.80
CA ASP A 113 16.18 8.03 -7.85
C ASP A 113 16.52 7.65 -6.41
N GLU A 114 16.81 8.65 -5.58
CA GLU A 114 17.13 8.48 -4.17
C GLU A 114 15.90 8.53 -3.26
N TYR A 115 14.74 8.96 -3.78
CA TYR A 115 13.49 9.04 -3.01
C TYR A 115 12.61 7.80 -3.20
N PRO A 116 11.78 7.45 -2.21
CA PRO A 116 10.86 6.33 -2.32
C PRO A 116 9.71 6.67 -3.29
N HIS A 117 9.48 5.80 -4.29
CA HIS A 117 8.30 5.89 -5.17
C HIS A 117 7.07 5.21 -4.56
N GLY A 118 7.27 4.35 -3.58
CA GLY A 118 6.21 3.70 -2.83
C GLY A 118 6.37 3.87 -1.34
N ALA A 119 5.25 3.87 -0.59
CA ALA A 119 5.26 3.88 0.86
C ALA A 119 4.19 2.96 1.43
N PHE A 120 4.49 2.33 2.56
CA PHE A 120 3.55 1.55 3.35
C PHE A 120 3.43 2.15 4.74
N VAL A 121 2.22 2.50 5.12
CA VAL A 121 1.88 3.11 6.41
C VAL A 121 0.92 2.20 7.15
N LEU A 122 1.42 1.49 8.17
CA LEU A 122 0.55 0.83 9.14
C LEU A 122 -0.02 1.92 10.06
N THR A 123 -1.30 2.26 9.88
CA THR A 123 -1.89 3.48 10.46
C THR A 123 -1.87 3.48 11.98
N SER A 124 -2.10 2.33 12.62
CA SER A 124 -2.03 2.20 14.07
C SER A 124 -0.62 2.49 14.61
N GLN A 125 0.42 1.91 14.01
CA GLN A 125 1.81 2.15 14.41
C GLN A 125 2.25 3.59 14.16
N TYR A 126 1.87 4.14 13.01
CA TYR A 126 2.16 5.53 12.65
C TYR A 126 1.61 6.53 13.67
N ILE A 127 0.37 6.30 14.14
CA ILE A 127 -0.25 7.12 15.18
C ILE A 127 0.43 6.91 16.54
N MET A 128 0.79 5.68 16.90
CA MET A 128 1.54 5.41 18.13
C MET A 128 2.89 6.13 18.13
N ASP A 129 3.62 6.11 17.01
CA ASP A 129 4.89 6.79 16.88
C ASP A 129 4.74 8.31 16.92
N ALA A 130 3.67 8.85 16.36
CA ALA A 130 3.34 10.27 16.44
C ALA A 130 3.08 10.72 17.90
N LYS A 131 2.38 9.89 18.70
CA LYS A 131 2.14 10.16 20.13
C LYS A 131 3.40 10.06 20.98
N ALA A 132 4.29 9.15 20.63
CA ALA A 132 5.55 8.93 21.34
C ALA A 132 6.71 9.79 20.81
N PHE A 133 6.42 10.75 19.93
CA PHE A 133 7.40 11.57 19.22
C PHE A 133 8.41 12.26 20.16
N ASP A 134 7.92 12.81 21.27
CA ASP A 134 8.77 13.52 22.24
C ASP A 134 9.33 12.62 23.36
N VAL A 135 8.96 11.32 23.37
CA VAL A 135 9.29 10.42 24.49
C VAL A 135 10.43 9.47 24.15
N ALA A 136 10.54 9.05 22.89
CA ALA A 136 11.53 8.08 22.46
C ALA A 136 12.12 8.42 21.08
N ASP A 137 13.43 8.59 21.01
CA ASP A 137 14.17 8.90 19.76
C ASP A 137 13.85 7.91 18.62
N SER A 138 13.67 6.63 18.94
CA SER A 138 13.33 5.60 17.95
C SER A 138 11.95 5.78 17.34
N CYS A 139 10.96 6.23 18.13
CA CYS A 139 9.62 6.55 17.65
C CYS A 139 9.63 7.81 16.80
N HIS A 140 10.34 8.86 17.26
CA HIS A 140 10.57 10.08 16.52
C HIS A 140 11.15 9.79 15.13
N LYS A 141 12.27 9.06 15.08
CA LYS A 141 12.93 8.73 13.82
C LYS A 141 12.01 7.94 12.89
N ARG A 142 11.35 6.89 13.39
CA ARG A 142 10.45 6.07 12.58
C ARG A 142 9.26 6.88 12.05
N TYR A 143 8.63 7.72 12.90
CA TYR A 143 7.54 8.60 12.49
C TYR A 143 7.94 9.53 11.33
N ILE A 144 9.08 10.23 11.47
CA ILE A 144 9.59 11.12 10.43
C ILE A 144 9.86 10.36 9.14
N GLU A 145 10.56 9.23 9.21
CA GLU A 145 10.90 8.43 8.03
C GLU A 145 9.66 7.91 7.29
N VAL A 146 8.65 7.42 8.01
CA VAL A 146 7.39 6.95 7.41
C VAL A 146 6.62 8.10 6.80
N ARG A 147 6.53 9.24 7.50
CA ARG A 147 5.86 10.44 7.02
C ARG A 147 6.51 10.98 5.75
N GLU A 148 7.85 11.12 5.75
CA GLU A 148 8.57 11.59 4.57
C GLU A 148 8.42 10.63 3.39
N ALA A 149 8.49 9.31 3.62
CA ALA A 149 8.25 8.32 2.60
C ALA A 149 6.84 8.46 2.01
N ALA A 150 5.81 8.57 2.86
CA ALA A 150 4.44 8.78 2.42
C ALA A 150 4.25 10.10 1.66
N ASP A 151 4.85 11.21 2.12
CA ASP A 151 4.73 12.51 1.46
C ASP A 151 5.41 12.52 0.06
N LYS A 152 6.57 11.86 -0.09
CA LYS A 152 7.34 11.81 -1.33
C LYS A 152 6.81 10.80 -2.35
N ALA A 153 6.40 9.62 -1.89
CA ALA A 153 5.99 8.52 -2.75
C ALA A 153 4.85 8.88 -3.71
N ASP A 154 4.88 8.30 -4.90
CA ASP A 154 3.80 8.41 -5.87
C ASP A 154 2.62 7.50 -5.50
N PHE A 155 2.93 6.33 -4.92
CA PHE A 155 1.99 5.33 -4.45
C PHE A 155 2.14 5.10 -2.94
N THR A 156 1.07 5.32 -2.15
CA THR A 156 1.07 5.04 -0.70
C THR A 156 -0.05 4.09 -0.31
N VAL A 157 0.30 3.06 0.46
CA VAL A 157 -0.65 2.19 1.16
C VAL A 157 -0.88 2.73 2.56
N TRP A 158 -2.14 2.95 2.93
CA TRP A 158 -2.63 3.26 4.28
C TRP A 158 -3.33 2.02 4.83
N ASP A 159 -2.58 1.20 5.58
CA ASP A 159 -3.07 -0.10 6.00
C ASP A 159 -3.84 -0.03 7.31
N ASP A 160 -4.94 -0.78 7.35
CA ASP A 160 -5.84 -0.96 8.49
C ASP A 160 -6.40 0.36 9.06
N ILE A 161 -6.81 1.28 8.14
CA ILE A 161 -7.35 2.57 8.52
C ILE A 161 -8.71 2.42 9.22
N GLY A 162 -8.88 3.09 10.35
CA GLY A 162 -10.11 3.03 11.15
C GLY A 162 -10.16 1.86 12.13
N SER A 163 -9.11 1.05 12.26
CA SER A 163 -9.08 -0.10 13.21
C SER A 163 -9.14 0.32 14.68
N ALA A 164 -8.62 1.51 15.00
CA ALA A 164 -8.64 2.08 16.34
C ALA A 164 -9.62 3.25 16.45
N GLU A 165 -9.96 3.62 17.68
CA GLU A 165 -10.61 4.89 17.96
C GLU A 165 -9.56 6.00 17.96
N TYR A 166 -9.76 7.00 17.12
CA TYR A 166 -8.82 8.11 16.98
C TYR A 166 -9.25 9.32 17.81
N THR A 167 -8.30 9.88 18.52
CA THR A 167 -8.46 11.20 19.16
C THR A 167 -8.40 12.31 18.10
N ARG A 168 -8.74 13.54 18.46
CA ARG A 168 -8.60 14.70 17.57
C ARG A 168 -7.16 14.87 17.07
N TYR A 169 -6.18 14.58 17.88
CA TYR A 169 -4.76 14.61 17.50
C TYR A 169 -4.45 13.54 16.44
N ASP A 170 -4.90 12.31 16.63
CA ASP A 170 -4.71 11.20 15.70
C ASP A 170 -5.36 11.50 14.35
N TYR A 171 -6.58 12.01 14.40
CA TYR A 171 -7.32 12.42 13.23
C TYR A 171 -6.55 13.44 12.38
N ILE A 172 -5.99 14.49 13.00
CA ILE A 172 -5.21 15.50 12.26
C ILE A 172 -3.95 14.89 11.65
N ASN A 173 -3.26 13.99 12.35
CA ASN A 173 -2.06 13.32 11.86
C ASN A 173 -2.33 12.38 10.67
N LEU A 174 -3.55 11.85 10.53
CA LEU A 174 -3.97 11.07 9.36
C LEU A 174 -4.57 11.96 8.26
N LEU A 175 -5.47 12.87 8.62
CA LEU A 175 -6.19 13.71 7.66
C LEU A 175 -5.24 14.55 6.81
N VAL A 176 -4.30 15.26 7.46
CA VAL A 176 -3.44 16.22 6.76
C VAL A 176 -2.56 15.55 5.68
N PRO A 177 -1.82 14.47 5.96
CA PRO A 177 -1.03 13.83 4.91
C PRO A 177 -1.90 13.18 3.83
N ILE A 178 -3.03 12.56 4.18
CA ILE A 178 -3.93 11.94 3.20
C ILE A 178 -4.53 13.00 2.27
N GLU A 179 -5.08 14.09 2.82
CA GLU A 179 -5.63 15.17 1.99
C GLU A 179 -4.58 15.82 1.09
N ARG A 180 -3.39 16.09 1.62
CA ARG A 180 -2.27 16.65 0.83
C ARG A 180 -1.96 15.77 -0.38
N ARG A 181 -1.91 14.46 -0.20
CA ARG A 181 -1.66 13.51 -1.28
C ARG A 181 -2.79 13.49 -2.30
N ILE A 182 -4.05 13.46 -1.85
CA ILE A 182 -5.22 13.49 -2.73
C ILE A 182 -5.23 14.78 -3.56
N PHE A 183 -4.98 15.94 -2.95
CA PHE A 183 -4.91 17.23 -3.66
C PHE A 183 -3.72 17.33 -4.62
N ALA A 184 -2.61 16.64 -4.32
CA ALA A 184 -1.47 16.53 -5.22
C ALA A 184 -1.68 15.51 -6.36
N GLY A 185 -2.84 14.85 -6.43
CA GLY A 185 -3.13 13.82 -7.43
C GLY A 185 -2.33 12.53 -7.26
N LYS A 186 -1.75 12.31 -6.08
CA LYS A 186 -0.95 11.10 -5.78
C LYS A 186 -1.86 9.93 -5.44
N PHE A 187 -1.46 8.73 -5.89
CA PHE A 187 -2.25 7.52 -5.72
C PHE A 187 -2.17 6.97 -4.30
N ASN A 188 -3.32 6.57 -3.76
CA ASN A 188 -3.45 5.98 -2.44
C ASN A 188 -4.24 4.67 -2.51
N VAL A 189 -3.81 3.68 -1.74
CA VAL A 189 -4.55 2.46 -1.45
C VAL A 189 -4.85 2.43 0.05
N PHE A 190 -6.11 2.31 0.40
CA PHE A 190 -6.57 2.20 1.77
C PHE A 190 -7.04 0.77 2.03
N THR A 191 -6.63 0.16 3.13
CA THR A 191 -7.26 -1.08 3.60
C THR A 191 -8.05 -0.81 4.86
N THR A 192 -9.23 -1.42 5.00
CA THR A 192 -10.09 -1.24 6.17
C THR A 192 -11.00 -2.46 6.39
N ASN A 193 -11.42 -2.66 7.63
CA ASN A 193 -12.42 -3.66 8.00
C ASN A 193 -13.86 -3.14 7.89
N PHE A 194 -14.04 -1.88 7.48
CA PHE A 194 -15.35 -1.26 7.30
C PHE A 194 -15.74 -1.23 5.84
N THR A 195 -17.00 -1.54 5.56
CA THR A 195 -17.61 -1.34 4.24
C THR A 195 -18.07 0.11 4.07
N GLU A 196 -18.38 0.52 2.84
CA GLU A 196 -18.84 1.88 2.52
C GLU A 196 -20.05 2.34 3.34
N TYR A 197 -20.93 1.41 3.68
CA TYR A 197 -22.15 1.68 4.43
C TYR A 197 -21.99 1.56 5.95
N ASP A 198 -20.76 1.33 6.43
CA ASP A 198 -20.51 1.16 7.85
C ASP A 198 -20.23 2.51 8.52
N ASN A 199 -21.24 3.02 9.24
CA ASN A 199 -21.14 4.27 9.98
C ASN A 199 -20.02 4.30 11.03
N ARG A 200 -19.47 3.14 11.41
CA ARG A 200 -18.34 3.07 12.35
C ARG A 200 -17.08 3.69 11.78
N MET A 201 -16.87 3.66 10.47
CA MET A 201 -15.75 4.37 9.84
C MET A 201 -15.87 5.88 10.07
N ILE A 202 -17.07 6.44 9.89
CA ILE A 202 -17.35 7.86 10.15
C ILE A 202 -17.10 8.20 11.61
N SER A 203 -17.61 7.38 12.54
CA SER A 203 -17.43 7.63 13.98
C SER A 203 -15.96 7.59 14.42
N ARG A 204 -15.12 6.80 13.75
CA ARG A 204 -13.70 6.67 14.09
C ARG A 204 -12.81 7.68 13.37
N LEU A 205 -13.02 7.90 12.10
CA LEU A 205 -12.19 8.78 11.26
C LEU A 205 -12.73 10.22 11.15
N GLY A 206 -13.96 10.46 11.62
CA GLY A 206 -14.69 11.71 11.37
C GLY A 206 -15.21 11.81 9.93
N ASP A 207 -16.32 12.52 9.75
CA ASP A 207 -17.03 12.66 8.47
C ASP A 207 -16.14 13.09 7.32
N ARG A 208 -15.28 14.08 7.58
CA ARG A 208 -14.45 14.69 6.53
C ARG A 208 -13.46 13.70 5.92
N LEU A 209 -12.72 12.95 6.75
CA LEU A 209 -11.72 12.00 6.26
C LEU A 209 -12.39 10.78 5.63
N ALA A 210 -13.40 10.21 6.30
CA ALA A 210 -14.14 9.07 5.78
C ALA A 210 -14.76 9.39 4.41
N ASN A 211 -15.50 10.51 4.29
CA ASN A 211 -16.10 10.92 3.02
C ASN A 211 -15.02 11.18 1.94
N ARG A 212 -13.89 11.78 2.31
CA ARG A 212 -12.81 12.02 1.36
C ARG A 212 -12.26 10.71 0.80
N ILE A 213 -12.03 9.72 1.64
CA ILE A 213 -11.53 8.40 1.21
C ILE A 213 -12.54 7.74 0.28
N TRP A 214 -13.83 7.62 0.69
CA TRP A 214 -14.85 6.95 -0.10
C TRP A 214 -15.11 7.63 -1.45
N GLN A 215 -15.29 8.95 -1.46
CA GLN A 215 -15.64 9.68 -2.69
C GLN A 215 -14.52 9.73 -3.73
N THR A 216 -13.27 9.64 -3.31
CA THR A 216 -12.11 9.69 -4.23
C THR A 216 -11.58 8.33 -4.64
N SER A 217 -12.21 7.23 -4.21
CA SER A 217 -11.70 5.88 -4.42
C SER A 217 -12.65 5.01 -5.25
N GLU A 218 -12.06 4.01 -5.92
CA GLU A 218 -12.74 2.81 -6.37
C GLU A 218 -12.78 1.84 -5.18
N ILE A 219 -13.95 1.25 -4.92
CA ILE A 219 -14.16 0.39 -3.75
C ILE A 219 -14.14 -1.06 -4.18
N ILE A 220 -13.29 -1.84 -3.53
CA ILE A 220 -13.13 -3.29 -3.72
C ILE A 220 -13.46 -3.98 -2.40
N GLU A 221 -14.59 -4.67 -2.34
CA GLU A 221 -15.04 -5.35 -1.13
C GLU A 221 -14.75 -6.85 -1.19
N LEU A 222 -13.94 -7.35 -0.26
CA LEU A 222 -13.68 -8.77 -0.03
C LEU A 222 -14.65 -9.31 1.03
N ARG A 223 -15.43 -10.32 0.67
CA ARG A 223 -16.53 -10.87 1.50
C ARG A 223 -16.22 -12.24 2.08
N GLY A 224 -15.25 -12.96 1.50
CA GLY A 224 -14.84 -14.28 1.94
C GLY A 224 -14.27 -14.29 3.35
N GLU A 225 -14.31 -15.45 4.00
CA GLU A 225 -13.78 -15.61 5.36
C GLU A 225 -12.26 -15.61 5.42
N GLY A 226 -11.60 -15.77 4.28
CA GLY A 226 -10.15 -15.80 4.15
C GLY A 226 -9.54 -17.11 4.64
N ALA A 227 -8.71 -17.72 3.81
CA ALA A 227 -7.89 -18.84 4.23
C ALA A 227 -6.64 -18.29 4.96
N ARG A 228 -6.57 -18.50 6.26
CA ARG A 228 -5.30 -18.41 6.99
C ARG A 228 -4.54 -19.71 6.75
N CYS A 229 -3.53 -19.67 5.89
CA CYS A 229 -2.50 -20.73 5.82
C CYS A 229 -1.39 -20.40 6.80
#